data_c966f4b7728b5ca3bfb6cd4a5ab09fee
#
_entry.id   c966f4b7728b5ca3bfb6cd4a5ab09fee
#
_cell.length_a   1.000
_cell.length_b   1.000
_cell.length_c   1.000
_cell.angle_alpha   90.00
_cell.angle_beta   90.00
_cell.angle_gamma   90.00
#
_symmetry.space_group_name_H-M   'P 1'
#
loop_
_entity.id
_entity.type
_entity.pdbx_description
1 polymer ?
#
loop_
_entity_poly.entity_id
_entity_poly.type
_entity_poly.pdbx_seq_one_letter_code
_entity_poly.pdbx_strand_id
1 'polypeptide(L)'
;MDEKTIQRIKKLQALAERGVGGEKDTAEKMLQKMLERNGIRSLDELQSEEYEYTLFSYNGKHERKLLLQCIYKVMTAAGETRCYHSKGKRQKLGIYCTKAQKLEIRMEFEFYRNVFYEELDIFMSAFINAQGIFPPDAPKESFDKSNKRDIRVAQMASGIDKRTRALMLDGNERRL
;
A
#
# COMPACT_ATOMS: atom_id res chain seq x y z
N MET A 1 -11.24 15.86 -7.40
CA MET A 1 -10.98 14.58 -8.10
C MET A 1 -9.62 14.69 -8.73
N ASP A 2 -8.70 13.77 -8.43
CA ASP A 2 -7.36 13.89 -9.03
C ASP A 2 -7.48 13.54 -10.53
N GLU A 3 -7.15 14.50 -11.36
CA GLU A 3 -7.20 14.44 -12.82
C GLU A 3 -6.50 13.19 -13.39
N LYS A 4 -5.50 12.68 -12.65
CA LYS A 4 -4.72 11.49 -13.01
C LYS A 4 -5.53 10.19 -12.97
N THR A 5 -6.43 10.03 -12.01
CA THR A 5 -7.25 8.80 -11.90
C THR A 5 -8.34 8.78 -12.96
N ILE A 6 -8.97 9.93 -13.22
CA ILE A 6 -9.88 10.06 -14.36
C ILE A 6 -9.14 9.80 -15.66
N GLN A 7 -7.93 10.34 -15.81
CA GLN A 7 -7.11 10.10 -17.00
C GLN A 7 -6.73 8.61 -17.14
N ARG A 8 -6.44 7.89 -16.06
CA ARG A 8 -6.17 6.44 -16.12
C ARG A 8 -7.40 5.64 -16.53
N ILE A 9 -8.56 5.96 -15.95
CA ILE A 9 -9.82 5.32 -16.34
C ILE A 9 -10.17 5.66 -17.79
N LYS A 10 -10.05 6.94 -18.18
CA LYS A 10 -10.26 7.36 -19.57
C LYS A 10 -9.26 6.72 -20.54
N LYS A 11 -8.00 6.51 -20.13
CA LYS A 11 -7.01 5.78 -20.96
C LYS A 11 -7.37 4.31 -21.11
N LEU A 12 -7.79 3.64 -20.02
CA LEU A 12 -8.26 2.26 -20.10
C LEU A 12 -9.53 2.15 -20.94
N GLN A 13 -10.44 3.12 -20.82
CA GLN A 13 -11.63 3.21 -21.66
C GLN A 13 -11.27 3.44 -23.14
N ALA A 14 -10.39 4.38 -23.42
CA ALA A 14 -9.93 4.65 -24.79
C ALA A 14 -9.19 3.44 -25.40
N LEU A 15 -8.44 2.68 -24.61
CA LEU A 15 -7.82 1.42 -25.02
C LEU A 15 -8.86 0.31 -25.27
N ALA A 16 -9.89 0.24 -24.43
CA ALA A 16 -11.01 -0.67 -24.59
C ALA A 16 -11.86 -0.34 -25.83
N GLU A 17 -12.02 0.95 -26.16
CA GLU A 17 -12.80 1.40 -27.33
C GLU A 17 -12.00 1.35 -28.65
N ARG A 18 -10.71 1.67 -28.61
CA ARG A 18 -9.87 1.89 -29.81
C ARG A 18 -8.73 0.89 -29.98
N GLY A 19 -8.49 0.03 -28.99
CA GLY A 19 -7.45 -0.99 -29.04
C GLY A 19 -7.71 -2.01 -30.15
N VAL A 20 -6.64 -2.54 -30.74
CA VAL A 20 -6.73 -3.58 -31.79
C VAL A 20 -6.33 -4.92 -31.18
N GLY A 21 -7.19 -5.95 -31.33
CA GLY A 21 -6.88 -7.32 -30.90
C GLY A 21 -6.81 -7.51 -29.39
N GLY A 22 -5.83 -8.28 -28.89
CA GLY A 22 -5.73 -8.69 -27.48
C GLY A 22 -5.54 -7.55 -26.47
N GLU A 23 -5.10 -6.38 -26.89
CA GLU A 23 -4.99 -5.19 -26.02
C GLU A 23 -6.37 -4.66 -25.62
N LYS A 24 -7.31 -4.66 -26.56
CA LYS A 24 -8.71 -4.25 -26.30
C LYS A 24 -9.35 -5.15 -25.26
N ASP A 25 -9.30 -6.46 -25.48
CA ASP A 25 -9.91 -7.46 -24.57
C ASP A 25 -9.30 -7.39 -23.18
N THR A 26 -8.00 -7.12 -23.10
CA THR A 26 -7.28 -6.99 -21.84
C THR A 26 -7.70 -5.72 -21.10
N ALA A 27 -7.80 -4.59 -21.80
CA ALA A 27 -8.22 -3.31 -21.24
C ALA A 27 -9.69 -3.35 -20.75
N GLU A 28 -10.60 -3.96 -21.54
CA GLU A 28 -12.00 -4.17 -21.14
C GLU A 28 -12.11 -5.01 -19.88
N LYS A 29 -11.41 -6.15 -19.82
CA LYS A 29 -11.40 -7.03 -18.64
C LYS A 29 -10.82 -6.33 -17.41
N MET A 30 -9.77 -5.52 -17.58
CA MET A 30 -9.18 -4.75 -16.47
C MET A 30 -10.15 -3.68 -15.98
N LEU A 31 -10.76 -2.93 -16.88
CA LEU A 31 -11.73 -1.89 -16.55
C LEU A 31 -12.94 -2.51 -15.84
N GLN A 32 -13.51 -3.57 -16.40
CA GLN A 32 -14.66 -4.27 -15.81
C GLN A 32 -14.33 -4.81 -14.41
N LYS A 33 -13.22 -5.52 -14.23
CA LYS A 33 -12.79 -6.01 -12.92
C LYS A 33 -12.59 -4.89 -11.92
N MET A 34 -12.07 -3.74 -12.35
CA MET A 34 -11.85 -2.58 -11.50
C MET A 34 -13.18 -1.96 -11.07
N LEU A 35 -14.14 -1.82 -11.96
CA LEU A 35 -15.48 -1.32 -11.68
C LEU A 35 -16.25 -2.28 -10.74
N GLU A 36 -16.26 -3.58 -11.04
CA GLU A 36 -16.93 -4.61 -10.23
C GLU A 36 -16.38 -4.71 -8.80
N ARG A 37 -15.03 -4.74 -8.64
CA ARG A 37 -14.37 -4.75 -7.32
C ARG A 37 -14.74 -3.56 -6.45
N ASN A 38 -15.10 -2.45 -7.07
CA ASN A 38 -15.44 -1.22 -6.38
C ASN A 38 -16.95 -0.98 -6.29
N GLY A 39 -17.77 -1.90 -6.82
CA GLY A 39 -19.24 -1.80 -6.81
C GLY A 39 -19.75 -0.64 -7.67
N ILE A 40 -19.03 -0.29 -8.74
CA ILE A 40 -19.38 0.74 -9.70
C ILE A 40 -20.00 0.08 -10.90
N ARG A 41 -21.21 0.48 -11.25
CA ARG A 41 -21.97 -0.14 -12.35
C ARG A 41 -21.72 0.50 -13.70
N SER A 42 -21.41 1.80 -13.71
CA SER A 42 -21.11 2.55 -14.93
C SER A 42 -20.08 3.65 -14.67
N LEU A 43 -19.46 4.13 -15.73
CA LEU A 43 -18.49 5.26 -15.66
C LEU A 43 -19.19 6.56 -15.26
N ASP A 44 -20.48 6.71 -15.55
CA ASP A 44 -21.26 7.88 -15.15
C ASP A 44 -21.39 7.99 -13.62
N GLU A 45 -21.38 6.86 -12.91
CA GLU A 45 -21.37 6.85 -11.45
C GLU A 45 -20.08 7.47 -10.85
N LEU A 46 -18.97 7.44 -11.58
CA LEU A 46 -17.73 8.09 -11.15
C LEU A 46 -17.76 9.61 -11.28
N GLN A 47 -18.66 10.14 -12.10
CA GLN A 47 -18.84 11.59 -12.26
C GLN A 47 -19.81 12.15 -11.20
N SER A 48 -20.48 11.28 -10.45
CA SER A 48 -21.36 11.70 -9.36
C SER A 48 -20.55 12.35 -8.24
N GLU A 49 -20.96 13.53 -7.83
CA GLU A 49 -20.41 14.24 -6.66
C GLU A 49 -21.10 13.84 -5.35
N GLU A 50 -21.92 12.78 -5.38
CA GLU A 50 -22.61 12.29 -4.19
C GLU A 50 -21.63 11.63 -3.22
N TYR A 51 -21.67 12.07 -1.97
CA TYR A 51 -20.83 11.54 -0.89
C TYR A 51 -21.54 10.38 -0.18
N GLU A 52 -20.88 9.23 -0.13
CA GLU A 52 -21.35 8.05 0.61
C GLU A 52 -20.39 7.71 1.76
N TYR A 53 -20.95 7.16 2.85
CA TYR A 53 -20.13 6.66 3.94
C TYR A 53 -19.47 5.33 3.54
N THR A 54 -18.16 5.35 3.41
CA THR A 54 -17.38 4.19 2.96
C THR A 54 -16.44 3.69 4.04
N LEU A 55 -16.36 2.37 4.20
CA LEU A 55 -15.45 1.69 5.11
C LEU A 55 -14.26 1.08 4.36
N PHE A 56 -13.06 1.41 4.82
CA PHE A 56 -11.80 0.84 4.35
C PHE A 56 -11.21 -0.07 5.42
N SER A 57 -10.82 -1.29 5.02
CA SER A 57 -10.20 -2.27 5.91
C SER A 57 -8.67 -2.16 5.85
N TYR A 58 -8.02 -2.40 7.00
CA TYR A 58 -6.57 -2.44 7.13
C TYR A 58 -6.16 -3.55 8.10
N ASN A 59 -4.91 -3.99 8.06
CA ASN A 59 -4.37 -4.98 8.98
C ASN A 59 -3.22 -4.38 9.80
N GLY A 60 -3.45 -4.21 11.11
CA GLY A 60 -2.47 -3.71 12.06
C GLY A 60 -2.16 -2.21 11.94
N LYS A 61 -1.21 -1.77 12.77
CA LYS A 61 -0.90 -0.34 12.95
C LYS A 61 -0.23 0.29 11.70
N HIS A 62 0.57 -0.49 11.00
CA HIS A 62 1.32 0.03 9.85
C HIS A 62 0.43 0.26 8.64
N GLU A 63 -0.43 -0.71 8.31
CA GLU A 63 -1.41 -0.50 7.25
C GLU A 63 -2.41 0.62 7.57
N ARG A 64 -2.79 0.76 8.87
CA ARG A 64 -3.63 1.88 9.28
C ARG A 64 -2.98 3.23 8.97
N LYS A 65 -1.67 3.37 9.31
CA LYS A 65 -0.92 4.60 9.03
C LYS A 65 -0.83 4.86 7.52
N LEU A 66 -0.56 3.81 6.74
CA LEU A 66 -0.48 3.88 5.28
C LEU A 66 -1.82 4.29 4.67
N LEU A 67 -2.92 3.64 5.08
CA LEU A 67 -4.27 3.97 4.61
C LEU A 67 -4.64 5.42 4.91
N LEU A 68 -4.33 5.92 6.11
CA LEU A 68 -4.56 7.33 6.45
C LEU A 68 -3.81 8.27 5.51
N GLN A 69 -2.55 7.97 5.15
CA GLN A 69 -1.79 8.80 4.22
C GLN A 69 -2.40 8.77 2.80
N CYS A 70 -2.87 7.59 2.35
CA CYS A 70 -3.57 7.48 1.07
C CYS A 70 -4.88 8.29 1.07
N ILE A 71 -5.65 8.22 2.15
CA ILE A 71 -6.87 9.03 2.32
C ILE A 71 -6.53 10.53 2.25
N TYR A 72 -5.57 10.99 3.03
CA TYR A 72 -5.18 12.39 3.02
C TYR A 72 -4.67 12.85 1.65
N LYS A 73 -3.87 12.02 0.97
CA LYS A 73 -3.37 12.32 -0.37
C LYS A 73 -4.50 12.56 -1.38
N VAL A 74 -5.56 11.75 -1.32
CA VAL A 74 -6.70 11.85 -2.24
C VAL A 74 -7.65 12.97 -1.83
N MET A 75 -7.86 13.15 -0.53
CA MET A 75 -8.87 14.06 0.00
C MET A 75 -8.35 15.49 0.22
N THR A 76 -7.03 15.73 0.18
CA THR A 76 -6.44 17.06 0.46
C THR A 76 -6.95 18.14 -0.50
N ALA A 77 -7.33 17.77 -1.71
CA ALA A 77 -7.93 18.67 -2.68
C ALA A 77 -9.43 19.00 -2.37
N ALA A 78 -10.06 18.23 -1.47
CA ALA A 78 -11.51 18.31 -1.19
C ALA A 78 -11.87 19.01 0.14
N GLY A 79 -10.89 19.58 0.87
CA GLY A 79 -11.13 20.26 2.14
C GLY A 79 -10.92 19.35 3.38
N GLU A 80 -11.61 19.65 4.47
CA GLU A 80 -11.45 18.94 5.74
C GLU A 80 -11.91 17.48 5.66
N THR A 81 -10.96 16.55 5.73
CA THR A 81 -11.24 15.11 5.76
C THR A 81 -11.37 14.62 7.19
N ARG A 82 -12.55 14.16 7.56
CA ARG A 82 -12.80 13.52 8.86
C ARG A 82 -12.82 12.00 8.72
N CYS A 83 -11.87 11.35 9.38
CA CYS A 83 -11.85 9.89 9.46
C CYS A 83 -12.55 9.42 10.74
N TYR A 84 -13.43 8.45 10.61
CA TYR A 84 -14.21 7.90 11.70
C TYR A 84 -13.78 6.47 12.02
N HIS A 85 -13.62 6.18 13.32
CA HIS A 85 -13.51 4.81 13.79
C HIS A 85 -14.89 4.19 13.88
N SER A 86 -15.12 3.08 13.20
CA SER A 86 -16.39 2.38 13.28
C SER A 86 -16.47 1.62 14.62
N LYS A 87 -17.43 2.01 15.50
CA LYS A 87 -17.70 1.28 16.76
C LYS A 87 -18.05 -0.18 16.42
N GLY A 88 -17.37 -1.12 17.08
CA GLY A 88 -17.62 -2.56 16.92
C GLY A 88 -16.99 -3.21 15.68
N LYS A 89 -16.40 -2.47 14.76
CA LYS A 89 -15.68 -3.02 13.59
C LYS A 89 -14.19 -2.76 13.73
N ARG A 90 -13.47 -3.78 14.23
CA ARG A 90 -12.01 -3.71 14.32
C ARG A 90 -11.39 -3.55 12.94
N GLN A 91 -10.28 -2.80 12.86
CA GLN A 91 -9.47 -2.65 11.66
C GLN A 91 -10.23 -2.05 10.45
N LYS A 92 -11.14 -1.10 10.71
CA LYS A 92 -11.83 -0.33 9.67
C LYS A 92 -11.79 1.16 9.96
N LEU A 93 -11.56 1.95 8.90
CA LEU A 93 -11.70 3.40 8.89
C LEU A 93 -12.87 3.77 7.99
N GLY A 94 -13.73 4.66 8.47
CA GLY A 94 -14.85 5.18 7.70
C GLY A 94 -14.61 6.63 7.31
N ILE A 95 -14.96 6.97 6.10
CA ILE A 95 -14.96 8.35 5.58
C ILE A 95 -16.18 8.57 4.69
N TYR A 96 -16.58 9.84 4.56
CA TYR A 96 -17.50 10.26 3.51
C TYR A 96 -16.69 10.65 2.29
N CYS A 97 -16.94 9.99 1.17
CA CYS A 97 -16.23 10.24 -0.09
C CYS A 97 -17.12 9.90 -1.29
N THR A 98 -16.79 10.47 -2.44
CA THR A 98 -17.44 10.11 -3.71
C THR A 98 -16.98 8.73 -4.18
N LYS A 99 -17.71 8.11 -5.11
CA LYS A 99 -17.32 6.82 -5.70
C LYS A 99 -15.95 6.87 -6.38
N ALA A 100 -15.63 8.01 -7.01
CA ALA A 100 -14.31 8.22 -7.62
C ALA A 100 -13.18 8.28 -6.58
N GLN A 101 -13.37 9.05 -5.51
CA GLN A 101 -12.41 9.12 -4.41
C GLN A 101 -12.20 7.77 -3.72
N LYS A 102 -13.29 7.01 -3.49
CA LYS A 102 -13.23 5.65 -2.97
C LYS A 102 -12.37 4.72 -3.82
N LEU A 103 -12.56 4.76 -5.14
CA LEU A 103 -11.76 3.98 -6.08
C LEU A 103 -10.29 4.35 -6.01
N GLU A 104 -9.99 5.64 -6.03
CA GLU A 104 -8.63 6.16 -5.98
C GLU A 104 -7.92 5.78 -4.69
N ILE A 105 -8.56 5.98 -3.53
CA ILE A 105 -8.01 5.58 -2.23
C ILE A 105 -7.67 4.08 -2.22
N ARG A 106 -8.55 3.24 -2.78
CA ARG A 106 -8.30 1.80 -2.85
C ARG A 106 -7.09 1.46 -3.73
N MET A 107 -7.00 2.08 -4.90
CA MET A 107 -5.89 1.86 -5.82
C MET A 107 -4.55 2.31 -5.22
N GLU A 108 -4.51 3.49 -4.63
CA GLU A 108 -3.33 4.02 -3.94
C GLU A 108 -2.93 3.12 -2.76
N PHE A 109 -3.91 2.73 -1.95
CA PHE A 109 -3.65 1.88 -0.78
C PHE A 109 -3.16 0.49 -1.20
N GLU A 110 -3.76 -0.15 -2.20
CA GLU A 110 -3.34 -1.47 -2.69
C GLU A 110 -1.92 -1.41 -3.28
N PHE A 111 -1.61 -0.38 -4.06
CA PHE A 111 -0.28 -0.17 -4.61
C PHE A 111 0.76 -0.01 -3.51
N TYR A 112 0.57 0.96 -2.60
CA TYR A 112 1.56 1.23 -1.55
C TYR A 112 1.64 0.11 -0.51
N ARG A 113 0.57 -0.64 -0.28
CA ARG A 113 0.58 -1.81 0.57
C ARG A 113 1.52 -2.89 0.03
N ASN A 114 1.45 -3.17 -1.27
CA ASN A 114 2.33 -4.15 -1.90
C ASN A 114 3.80 -3.69 -1.82
N VAL A 115 4.08 -2.45 -2.19
CA VAL A 115 5.44 -1.87 -2.06
C VAL A 115 5.92 -1.91 -0.61
N PHE A 116 5.07 -1.59 0.36
CA PHE A 116 5.42 -1.63 1.78
C PHE A 116 5.83 -3.04 2.24
N TYR A 117 5.11 -4.07 1.82
CA TYR A 117 5.46 -5.44 2.21
C TYR A 117 6.73 -5.93 1.52
N GLU A 118 6.99 -5.55 0.28
CA GLU A 118 8.26 -5.82 -0.41
C GLU A 118 9.45 -5.18 0.34
N GLU A 119 9.31 -3.91 0.72
CA GLU A 119 10.34 -3.19 1.50
C GLU A 119 10.51 -3.78 2.91
N LEU A 120 9.40 -4.18 3.55
CA LEU A 120 9.43 -4.79 4.87
C LEU A 120 10.16 -6.14 4.85
N ASP A 121 9.99 -6.94 3.81
CA ASP A 121 10.71 -8.21 3.66
C ASP A 121 12.22 -7.99 3.51
N ILE A 122 12.63 -6.99 2.73
CA ILE A 122 14.04 -6.59 2.61
C ILE A 122 14.58 -6.11 3.98
N PHE A 123 13.81 -5.27 4.68
CA PHE A 123 14.19 -4.79 6.01
C PHE A 123 14.33 -5.92 7.01
N MET A 124 13.40 -6.88 7.04
CA MET A 124 13.47 -8.03 7.94
C MET A 124 14.71 -8.88 7.69
N SER A 125 15.02 -9.14 6.42
CA SER A 125 16.25 -9.85 6.03
C SER A 125 17.50 -9.08 6.47
N ALA A 126 17.54 -7.78 6.24
CA ALA A 126 18.63 -6.90 6.64
C ALA A 126 18.80 -6.85 8.17
N PHE A 127 17.68 -6.77 8.91
CA PHE A 127 17.69 -6.75 10.38
C PHE A 127 18.24 -8.06 10.96
N ILE A 128 17.77 -9.21 10.45
CA ILE A 128 18.25 -10.54 10.86
C ILE A 128 19.75 -10.65 10.62
N ASN A 129 20.22 -10.21 9.46
CA ASN A 129 21.65 -10.21 9.12
C ASN A 129 22.47 -9.31 10.03
N ALA A 130 22.04 -8.07 10.24
CA ALA A 130 22.76 -7.09 11.09
C ALA A 130 22.83 -7.54 12.54
N GLN A 131 21.76 -8.13 13.08
CA GLN A 131 21.72 -8.63 14.47
C GLN A 131 22.38 -9.99 14.63
N GLY A 132 22.63 -10.74 13.54
CA GLY A 132 23.19 -12.09 13.56
C GLY A 132 22.24 -13.12 14.19
N ILE A 133 20.94 -13.03 13.89
CA ILE A 133 19.90 -13.93 14.41
C ILE A 133 19.88 -15.20 13.54
N PHE A 134 20.91 -16.03 13.70
CA PHE A 134 21.01 -17.30 12.98
C PHE A 134 21.27 -18.45 13.96
N PRO A 135 20.85 -19.69 13.64
CA PRO A 135 21.33 -20.88 14.34
C PRO A 135 22.84 -21.01 14.24
N PRO A 136 23.51 -21.56 15.25
CA PRO A 136 24.99 -21.71 15.26
C PRO A 136 25.50 -22.47 14.01
N ASP A 137 24.72 -23.42 13.51
CA ASP A 137 25.07 -24.31 12.40
C ASP A 137 24.41 -23.87 11.08
N ALA A 138 23.89 -22.63 11.00
CA ALA A 138 23.28 -22.14 9.78
C ALA A 138 24.26 -22.14 8.61
N PRO A 139 23.91 -22.71 7.45
CA PRO A 139 24.75 -22.60 6.28
C PRO A 139 24.92 -21.12 5.91
N LYS A 140 26.13 -20.71 5.61
CA LYS A 140 26.39 -19.35 5.11
C LYS A 140 25.79 -19.25 3.72
N GLU A 141 24.67 -18.53 3.60
CA GLU A 141 24.14 -18.20 2.29
C GLU A 141 25.18 -17.41 1.48
N SER A 142 25.37 -17.82 0.23
CA SER A 142 26.25 -17.10 -0.68
C SER A 142 25.61 -15.79 -1.08
N PHE A 143 26.27 -14.68 -0.79
CA PHE A 143 25.88 -13.34 -1.26
C PHE A 143 26.07 -13.26 -2.77
N ASP A 144 24.98 -13.10 -3.50
CA ASP A 144 25.02 -12.90 -4.95
C ASP A 144 25.07 -11.41 -5.29
N LYS A 145 26.26 -10.97 -5.75
CA LYS A 145 26.48 -9.59 -6.17
C LYS A 145 25.68 -9.17 -7.41
N SER A 146 25.12 -10.10 -8.15
CA SER A 146 24.26 -9.82 -9.31
C SER A 146 22.79 -9.65 -8.92
N ASN A 147 22.39 -10.15 -7.76
CA ASN A 147 21.03 -10.08 -7.26
C ASN A 147 20.75 -8.71 -6.62
N LYS A 148 19.88 -7.92 -7.26
CA LYS A 148 19.49 -6.58 -6.75
C LYS A 148 18.91 -6.64 -5.34
N ARG A 149 18.18 -7.71 -4.99
CA ARG A 149 17.62 -7.88 -3.65
C ARG A 149 18.73 -8.04 -2.61
N ASP A 150 19.73 -8.89 -2.86
CA ASP A 150 20.84 -9.12 -1.93
C ASP A 150 21.66 -7.86 -1.71
N ILE A 151 21.89 -7.08 -2.78
CA ILE A 151 22.56 -5.78 -2.68
C ILE A 151 21.77 -4.84 -1.77
N ARG A 152 20.45 -4.73 -1.91
CA ARG A 152 19.59 -3.87 -1.08
C ARG A 152 19.58 -4.32 0.37
N VAL A 153 19.50 -5.64 0.61
CA VAL A 153 19.59 -6.21 1.97
C VAL A 153 20.92 -5.84 2.62
N ALA A 154 22.04 -5.99 1.92
CA ALA A 154 23.37 -5.64 2.46
C ALA A 154 23.50 -4.14 2.76
N GLN A 155 23.04 -3.28 1.85
CA GLN A 155 23.04 -1.84 2.05
C GLN A 155 22.21 -1.42 3.27
N MET A 156 21.01 -1.98 3.41
CA MET A 156 20.13 -1.70 4.55
C MET A 156 20.72 -2.25 5.85
N ALA A 157 21.31 -3.44 5.83
CA ALA A 157 21.95 -4.05 7.00
C ALA A 157 23.12 -3.22 7.53
N SER A 158 23.89 -2.57 6.65
CA SER A 158 25.01 -1.72 7.05
C SER A 158 24.61 -0.47 7.84
N GLY A 159 23.37 -0.02 7.73
CA GLY A 159 22.80 1.09 8.49
C GLY A 159 22.11 0.68 9.80
N ILE A 160 22.07 -0.60 10.14
CA ILE A 160 21.43 -1.10 11.35
C ILE A 160 22.48 -1.38 12.42
N ASP A 161 22.40 -0.67 13.54
CA ASP A 161 23.28 -0.91 14.68
C ASP A 161 23.03 -2.27 15.33
N LYS A 162 24.10 -3.05 15.51
CA LYS A 162 24.04 -4.31 16.23
C LYS A 162 23.81 -4.06 17.73
N ARG A 163 22.78 -4.66 18.28
CA ARG A 163 22.44 -4.59 19.71
C ARG A 163 22.80 -5.89 20.41
N THR A 164 23.34 -5.81 21.61
CA THR A 164 23.61 -6.95 22.48
C THR A 164 22.66 -6.98 23.67
N ARG A 165 22.36 -8.17 24.18
CA ARG A 165 21.50 -8.33 25.38
C ARG A 165 22.04 -7.62 26.61
N ALA A 166 23.36 -7.48 26.72
CA ALA A 166 24.01 -6.77 27.83
C ALA A 166 23.50 -5.33 27.99
N LEU A 167 23.25 -4.64 26.86
CA LEU A 167 22.72 -3.27 26.86
C LEU A 167 21.29 -3.15 27.44
N MET A 168 20.53 -4.25 27.49
CA MET A 168 19.19 -4.26 28.09
C MET A 168 19.24 -4.50 29.60
N LEU A 169 20.28 -5.15 30.10
CA LEU A 169 20.42 -5.45 31.54
C LEU A 169 20.92 -4.26 32.33
N ASP A 170 21.58 -3.30 31.68
CA ASP A 170 22.14 -2.11 32.32
C ASP A 170 21.11 -0.97 32.54
N GLY A 171 19.82 -1.25 32.47
CA GLY A 171 18.74 -0.32 32.86
C GLY A 171 18.58 0.92 31.97
N ASN A 172 19.21 0.98 30.82
CA ASN A 172 19.07 2.09 29.90
C ASN A 172 17.87 1.90 28.97
N GLU A 173 16.69 1.81 29.55
CA GLU A 173 15.41 1.86 28.85
C GLU A 173 15.23 3.27 28.23
N ARG A 174 15.76 3.49 27.04
CA ARG A 174 15.20 4.55 26.19
C ARG A 174 13.81 4.08 25.74
N ARG A 175 12.82 4.56 26.47
CA ARG A 175 11.41 4.45 26.04
C ARG A 175 11.31 5.06 24.63
N LEU A 176 10.96 4.22 23.66
CA LEU A 176 10.50 4.65 22.34
C LEU A 176 9.04 5.07 22.43
#